data_89ef12175a9b3a71f26573398f677ca3
#
_entry.id   89ef12175a9b3a71f26573398f677ca3
#
_cell.length_a   1.000
_cell.length_b   1.000
_cell.length_c   1.000
_cell.angle_alpha   90.00
_cell.angle_beta   90.00
_cell.angle_gamma   90.00
#
_symmetry.space_group_name_H-M   'P 1'
#
loop_
_entity.id
_entity.type
_entity.pdbx_description
1 polymer ?
#
loop_
_entity_poly.entity_id
_entity_poly.type
_entity_poly.pdbx_seq_one_letter_code
_entity_poly.pdbx_strand_id
1 'polypeptide(L)'
;MPAKVSRIGIGIADDAQKVIDSTSGMCGNFTIVCYCRPGIADKNTVGKSVEIIEHPHPEQALIDDLMAGRIDAAVRGTLPANSTLKALKKAEGVDHLERIALLETVYGKKFLLTPVGVDEGWTVPEKLELIKKGRVIARKFGLPEKVGVLSGGRLGDVGRHPQVDASMAEAELVARLGDAEHCEILIEDAVETCGLIIAPDGISGNLVFRTLTFLGGGHGYGAPVVNISRIFVDTSRASPNYANALLLAASLLE
;
A
#
# COMPACT_ATOMS: atom_id res chain seq x y z
N MET A 1 -19.65 6.43 -26.74
CA MET A 1 -18.37 7.15 -26.69
C MET A 1 -17.29 6.10 -26.47
N PRO A 2 -16.09 6.19 -27.08
CA PRO A 2 -15.02 5.28 -26.72
C PRO A 2 -14.72 5.46 -25.22
N ALA A 3 -14.50 4.35 -24.50
CA ALA A 3 -14.13 4.40 -23.10
C ALA A 3 -12.85 5.24 -22.95
N LYS A 4 -12.85 6.17 -21.99
CA LYS A 4 -11.66 6.97 -21.69
C LYS A 4 -10.52 6.02 -21.30
N VAL A 5 -9.38 6.11 -21.97
CA VAL A 5 -8.17 5.38 -21.59
C VAL A 5 -7.64 6.00 -20.32
N SER A 6 -7.58 5.24 -19.24
CA SER A 6 -7.05 5.72 -17.95
C SER A 6 -5.54 5.94 -18.03
N ARG A 7 -5.02 6.89 -17.28
CA ARG A 7 -3.60 7.23 -17.22
C ARG A 7 -3.06 6.96 -15.82
N ILE A 8 -2.06 6.10 -15.71
CA ILE A 8 -1.47 5.73 -14.42
C ILE A 8 -0.03 6.20 -14.37
N GLY A 9 0.27 7.12 -13.45
CA GLY A 9 1.60 7.63 -13.22
C GLY A 9 2.45 6.66 -12.39
N ILE A 10 3.75 6.55 -12.70
CA ILE A 10 4.72 5.86 -11.84
C ILE A 10 6.02 6.66 -11.78
N GLY A 11 6.58 6.79 -10.58
CA GLY A 11 7.81 7.53 -10.37
C GLY A 11 9.07 6.68 -10.48
N ILE A 12 10.11 7.26 -11.07
CA ILE A 12 11.44 6.64 -11.28
C ILE A 12 12.51 7.57 -10.72
N ALA A 13 13.24 7.13 -9.69
CA ALA A 13 14.42 7.81 -9.15
C ALA A 13 15.70 7.05 -9.48
N ASP A 14 15.67 5.74 -9.35
CA ASP A 14 16.75 4.81 -9.63
C ASP A 14 16.19 3.55 -10.30
N ASP A 15 17.07 2.73 -10.87
CA ASP A 15 16.74 1.45 -11.49
C ASP A 15 15.57 1.58 -12.51
N ALA A 16 15.74 2.53 -13.47
CA ALA A 16 14.71 2.82 -14.46
C ALA A 16 14.30 1.58 -15.26
N GLN A 17 15.27 0.70 -15.57
CA GLN A 17 15.02 -0.51 -16.34
C GLN A 17 14.03 -1.42 -15.62
N LYS A 18 14.18 -1.62 -14.31
CA LYS A 18 13.24 -2.41 -13.50
C LYS A 18 11.80 -1.87 -13.57
N VAL A 19 11.63 -0.54 -13.52
CA VAL A 19 10.30 0.07 -13.62
C VAL A 19 9.74 -0.10 -15.04
N ILE A 20 10.56 0.11 -16.07
CA ILE A 20 10.17 -0.06 -17.48
C ILE A 20 9.82 -1.53 -17.77
N ASP A 21 10.62 -2.47 -17.31
CA ASP A 21 10.34 -3.92 -17.45
C ASP A 21 9.04 -4.31 -16.77
N SER A 22 8.70 -3.66 -15.65
CA SER A 22 7.42 -3.87 -14.97
C SER A 22 6.20 -3.45 -15.80
N THR A 23 6.39 -2.60 -16.81
CA THR A 23 5.33 -2.17 -17.72
C THR A 23 5.17 -3.09 -18.92
N SER A 24 6.17 -3.95 -19.17
CA SER A 24 6.20 -4.83 -20.34
C SER A 24 5.14 -5.93 -20.23
N GLY A 25 4.39 -6.12 -21.31
CA GLY A 25 3.34 -7.14 -21.35
C GLY A 25 2.07 -6.82 -20.56
N MET A 26 1.97 -5.63 -19.97
CA MET A 26 0.72 -5.21 -19.31
C MET A 26 -0.36 -4.98 -20.37
N CYS A 27 -1.47 -5.69 -20.23
CA CYS A 27 -2.65 -5.54 -21.06
C CYS A 27 -3.76 -4.85 -20.27
N GLY A 28 -4.31 -3.78 -20.81
CA GLY A 28 -5.42 -3.04 -20.18
C GLY A 28 -5.75 -1.77 -20.95
N ASN A 29 -6.89 -1.17 -20.64
CA ASN A 29 -7.30 0.09 -21.23
C ASN A 29 -6.71 1.29 -20.48
N PHE A 30 -5.37 1.29 -20.29
CA PHE A 30 -4.66 2.37 -19.62
C PHE A 30 -3.30 2.66 -20.27
N THR A 31 -2.84 3.90 -20.12
CA THR A 31 -1.51 4.36 -20.50
C THR A 31 -0.68 4.54 -19.23
N ILE A 32 0.55 4.07 -19.22
CA ILE A 32 1.49 4.29 -18.11
C ILE A 32 2.31 5.54 -18.40
N VAL A 33 2.43 6.42 -17.40
CA VAL A 33 3.19 7.67 -17.49
C VAL A 33 4.34 7.61 -16.47
N CYS A 34 5.57 7.46 -16.96
CA CYS A 34 6.77 7.39 -16.13
C CYS A 34 7.32 8.79 -15.84
N TYR A 35 7.49 9.12 -14.56
CA TYR A 35 8.06 10.40 -14.12
C TYR A 35 9.49 10.19 -13.64
N CYS A 36 10.47 10.80 -14.32
CA CYS A 36 11.88 10.65 -13.98
C CYS A 36 12.66 11.96 -14.13
N ARG A 37 13.88 11.98 -13.60
CA ARG A 37 14.82 13.06 -13.94
C ARG A 37 15.30 12.93 -15.37
N PRO A 38 15.70 14.05 -16.03
CA PRO A 38 16.25 14.00 -17.38
C PRO A 38 17.41 13.02 -17.50
N GLY A 39 17.38 12.20 -18.55
CA GLY A 39 18.45 11.24 -18.88
C GLY A 39 18.44 9.95 -18.04
N ILE A 40 17.47 9.72 -17.16
CA ILE A 40 17.37 8.48 -16.35
C ILE A 40 16.77 7.33 -17.17
N ALA A 41 15.80 7.61 -18.02
CA ALA A 41 15.11 6.59 -18.82
C ALA A 41 15.37 6.81 -20.32
N ASP A 42 15.66 5.73 -21.04
CA ASP A 42 15.78 5.79 -22.50
C ASP A 42 14.40 5.66 -23.16
N LYS A 43 13.99 6.72 -23.85
CA LYS A 43 12.70 6.78 -24.56
C LYS A 43 12.57 5.74 -25.68
N ASN A 44 13.68 5.18 -26.15
CA ASN A 44 13.66 4.17 -27.20
C ASN A 44 13.38 2.75 -26.66
N THR A 45 13.46 2.54 -25.34
CA THR A 45 13.27 1.23 -24.71
C THR A 45 11.84 0.99 -24.22
N VAL A 46 10.95 1.99 -24.31
CA VAL A 46 9.60 1.91 -23.82
C VAL A 46 8.59 1.46 -24.88
N GLY A 47 7.59 0.69 -24.46
CA GLY A 47 6.48 0.27 -25.33
C GLY A 47 5.57 1.43 -25.74
N LYS A 48 4.75 1.23 -26.79
CA LYS A 48 3.84 2.25 -27.34
C LYS A 48 2.80 2.80 -26.34
N SER A 49 2.51 2.07 -25.27
CA SER A 49 1.57 2.46 -24.21
C SER A 49 2.24 3.09 -22.99
N VAL A 50 3.51 3.46 -23.10
CA VAL A 50 4.28 4.09 -22.03
C VAL A 50 4.76 5.46 -22.48
N GLU A 51 4.45 6.48 -21.70
CA GLU A 51 4.94 7.85 -21.87
C GLU A 51 6.02 8.14 -20.83
N ILE A 52 7.02 8.97 -21.18
CA ILE A 52 8.05 9.44 -20.25
C ILE A 52 7.94 10.95 -20.10
N ILE A 53 7.76 11.39 -18.86
CA ILE A 53 7.82 12.80 -18.44
C ILE A 53 9.12 13.01 -17.67
N GLU A 54 10.02 13.80 -18.24
CA GLU A 54 11.26 14.20 -17.60
C GLU A 54 11.06 15.51 -16.84
N HIS A 55 11.39 15.51 -15.55
CA HIS A 55 11.30 16.69 -14.70
C HIS A 55 12.41 16.69 -13.64
N PRO A 56 13.02 17.87 -13.29
CA PRO A 56 14.06 17.95 -12.25
C PRO A 56 13.62 17.41 -10.87
N HIS A 57 12.31 17.52 -10.58
CA HIS A 57 11.65 17.05 -9.36
C HIS A 57 10.49 16.12 -9.73
N PRO A 58 10.77 14.86 -10.12
CA PRO A 58 9.75 13.94 -10.62
C PRO A 58 8.68 13.59 -9.58
N GLU A 59 9.03 13.59 -8.28
CA GLU A 59 8.08 13.41 -7.18
C GLU A 59 7.02 14.52 -7.13
N GLN A 60 7.41 15.77 -7.38
CA GLN A 60 6.47 16.89 -7.41
C GLN A 60 5.62 16.84 -8.68
N ALA A 61 6.24 16.57 -9.85
CA ALA A 61 5.51 16.47 -11.11
C ALA A 61 4.45 15.37 -11.10
N LEU A 62 4.77 14.20 -10.53
CA LEU A 62 3.82 13.10 -10.34
C LEU A 62 2.60 13.53 -9.51
N ILE A 63 2.83 14.22 -8.40
CA ILE A 63 1.74 14.67 -7.52
C ILE A 63 0.94 15.81 -8.17
N ASP A 64 1.59 16.77 -8.81
CA ASP A 64 0.91 17.89 -9.48
C ASP A 64 0.01 17.38 -10.62
N ASP A 65 0.46 16.37 -11.38
CA ASP A 65 -0.34 15.77 -12.45
C ASP A 65 -1.50 14.95 -11.90
N LEU A 66 -1.30 14.25 -10.78
CA LEU A 66 -2.39 13.53 -10.09
C LEU A 66 -3.46 14.50 -9.60
N MET A 67 -3.06 15.59 -8.93
CA MET A 67 -4.01 16.58 -8.40
C MET A 67 -4.74 17.32 -9.52
N ALA A 68 -4.06 17.61 -10.62
CA ALA A 68 -4.66 18.26 -11.79
C ALA A 68 -5.52 17.32 -12.66
N GLY A 69 -5.56 16.01 -12.36
CA GLY A 69 -6.31 15.02 -13.14
C GLY A 69 -5.70 14.75 -14.53
N ARG A 70 -4.42 15.05 -14.73
CA ARG A 70 -3.68 14.66 -15.95
C ARG A 70 -3.31 13.18 -15.95
N ILE A 71 -3.24 12.58 -14.76
CA ILE A 71 -3.24 11.13 -14.52
C ILE A 71 -4.38 10.79 -13.56
N ASP A 72 -4.96 9.61 -13.70
CA ASP A 72 -6.12 9.17 -12.93
C ASP A 72 -5.72 8.46 -11.62
N ALA A 73 -4.52 7.85 -11.61
CA ALA A 73 -3.90 7.21 -10.44
C ALA A 73 -2.38 7.35 -10.47
N ALA A 74 -1.75 7.21 -9.31
CA ALA A 74 -0.28 7.25 -9.20
C ALA A 74 0.27 6.10 -8.38
N VAL A 75 1.45 5.62 -8.76
CA VAL A 75 2.28 4.64 -8.04
C VAL A 75 3.60 5.32 -7.68
N ARG A 76 4.06 5.19 -6.42
CA ARG A 76 5.33 5.82 -6.03
C ARG A 76 6.53 5.30 -6.80
N GLY A 77 6.55 4.03 -7.13
CA GLY A 77 7.68 3.39 -7.81
C GLY A 77 8.96 3.46 -6.98
N THR A 78 10.07 3.89 -7.60
CA THR A 78 11.37 4.04 -6.93
C THR A 78 11.62 5.42 -6.34
N LEU A 79 10.68 6.37 -6.44
CA LEU A 79 10.84 7.70 -5.83
C LEU A 79 11.07 7.63 -4.31
N PRO A 80 11.86 8.56 -3.73
CA PRO A 80 12.09 8.62 -2.29
C PRO A 80 10.78 8.80 -1.51
N ALA A 81 10.53 7.93 -0.52
CA ALA A 81 9.29 7.96 0.25
C ALA A 81 9.07 9.31 0.95
N ASN A 82 10.10 9.82 1.64
CA ASN A 82 9.96 11.04 2.45
C ASN A 82 9.52 12.25 1.63
N SER A 83 10.17 12.55 0.49
CA SER A 83 9.81 13.69 -0.35
C SER A 83 8.46 13.49 -1.04
N THR A 84 8.21 12.31 -1.60
CA THR A 84 6.98 12.01 -2.33
C THR A 84 5.76 12.03 -1.43
N LEU A 85 5.80 11.33 -0.27
CA LEU A 85 4.68 11.27 0.66
C LEU A 85 4.44 12.63 1.34
N LYS A 86 5.51 13.42 1.58
CA LYS A 86 5.36 14.79 2.07
C LYS A 86 4.66 15.70 1.05
N ALA A 87 5.01 15.58 -0.24
CA ALA A 87 4.35 16.31 -1.32
C ALA A 87 2.88 15.92 -1.43
N LEU A 88 2.57 14.60 -1.36
CA LEU A 88 1.21 14.09 -1.39
C LEU A 88 0.37 14.63 -0.21
N LYS A 89 0.87 14.52 1.02
CA LYS A 89 0.21 15.05 2.23
C LYS A 89 -0.15 16.53 2.06
N LYS A 90 0.83 17.33 1.61
CA LYS A 90 0.63 18.77 1.40
C LYS A 90 -0.43 19.05 0.33
N ALA A 91 -0.41 18.32 -0.77
CA ALA A 91 -1.33 18.51 -1.89
C ALA A 91 -2.77 18.12 -1.54
N GLU A 92 -2.95 17.07 -0.75
CA GLU A 92 -4.26 16.58 -0.29
C GLU A 92 -4.75 17.31 0.98
N GLY A 93 -3.89 18.10 1.64
CA GLY A 93 -4.26 18.85 2.85
C GLY A 93 -4.49 17.97 4.07
N VAL A 94 -3.80 16.82 4.17
CA VAL A 94 -3.91 15.88 5.29
C VAL A 94 -2.66 15.90 6.17
N ASP A 95 -2.83 15.70 7.48
CA ASP A 95 -1.72 15.71 8.44
C ASP A 95 -0.93 14.39 8.43
N HIS A 96 -1.58 13.28 8.13
CA HIS A 96 -0.98 11.94 8.05
C HIS A 96 -1.57 11.18 6.85
N LEU A 97 -0.90 10.09 6.48
CA LEU A 97 -1.41 9.16 5.48
C LEU A 97 -1.84 7.87 6.17
N GLU A 98 -2.82 7.20 5.61
CA GLU A 98 -3.29 5.89 6.04
C GLU A 98 -3.15 4.92 4.88
N ARG A 99 -2.32 3.89 5.07
CA ARG A 99 -1.99 2.91 4.02
C ARG A 99 -2.48 1.53 4.39
N ILE A 100 -3.07 0.86 3.42
CA ILE A 100 -3.52 -0.53 3.55
C ILE A 100 -2.83 -1.36 2.47
N ALA A 101 -1.90 -2.23 2.85
CA ALA A 101 -1.16 -3.06 1.91
C ALA A 101 -1.98 -4.29 1.50
N LEU A 102 -2.04 -4.57 0.20
CA LEU A 102 -2.51 -5.85 -0.32
C LEU A 102 -1.34 -6.81 -0.43
N LEU A 103 -1.41 -7.92 0.25
CA LEU A 103 -0.38 -8.95 0.35
C LEU A 103 -0.91 -10.31 -0.07
N GLU A 104 0.02 -11.16 -0.47
CA GLU A 104 -0.25 -12.57 -0.77
C GLU A 104 0.85 -13.44 -0.14
N THR A 105 0.46 -14.48 0.57
CA THR A 105 1.40 -15.46 1.11
C THR A 105 1.99 -16.32 -0.01
N VAL A 106 3.08 -17.05 0.28
CA VAL A 106 3.68 -18.02 -0.66
C VAL A 106 2.70 -19.12 -1.09
N TYR A 107 1.63 -19.32 -0.32
CA TYR A 107 0.56 -20.29 -0.61
C TYR A 107 -0.61 -19.69 -1.43
N GLY A 108 -0.47 -18.45 -1.91
CA GLY A 108 -1.50 -17.78 -2.71
C GLY A 108 -2.65 -17.17 -1.91
N LYS A 109 -2.56 -17.10 -0.57
CA LYS A 109 -3.59 -16.49 0.26
C LYS A 109 -3.42 -14.97 0.26
N LYS A 110 -4.45 -14.25 -0.22
CA LYS A 110 -4.48 -12.79 -0.24
C LYS A 110 -5.16 -12.22 0.99
N PHE A 111 -4.60 -11.14 1.52
CA PHE A 111 -5.14 -10.40 2.65
C PHE A 111 -4.67 -8.93 2.64
N LEU A 112 -5.36 -8.10 3.37
CA LEU A 112 -4.99 -6.71 3.62
C LEU A 112 -4.25 -6.59 4.96
N LEU A 113 -3.20 -5.81 5.00
CA LEU A 113 -2.43 -5.50 6.22
C LEU A 113 -2.37 -3.99 6.45
N THR A 114 -2.71 -3.54 7.64
CA THR A 114 -2.62 -2.14 8.06
C THR A 114 -2.46 -2.06 9.58
N PRO A 115 -1.87 -1.00 10.15
CA PRO A 115 -1.08 0.03 9.49
C PRO A 115 0.24 -0.53 8.94
N VAL A 116 0.81 0.12 7.92
CA VAL A 116 2.12 -0.28 7.35
C VAL A 116 3.10 0.89 7.25
N GLY A 117 2.67 2.09 7.56
CA GLY A 117 3.53 3.26 7.74
C GLY A 117 3.99 3.38 9.19
N VAL A 118 5.28 3.68 9.40
CA VAL A 118 5.87 3.77 10.74
C VAL A 118 5.24 4.86 11.63
N ASP A 119 4.53 5.80 11.03
CA ASP A 119 3.82 6.91 11.65
C ASP A 119 2.29 6.71 11.72
N GLU A 120 1.78 5.49 11.46
CA GLU A 120 0.36 5.18 11.38
C GLU A 120 -0.09 4.19 12.48
N GLY A 121 -1.38 4.29 12.85
CA GLY A 121 -2.06 3.30 13.69
C GLY A 121 -1.55 3.21 15.12
N TRP A 122 -1.16 4.33 15.70
CA TRP A 122 -0.64 4.39 17.07
C TRP A 122 -1.73 4.50 18.13
N THR A 123 -2.95 4.79 17.74
CA THR A 123 -4.07 4.97 18.68
C THR A 123 -5.26 4.10 18.31
N VAL A 124 -6.09 3.79 19.30
CA VAL A 124 -7.34 3.05 19.09
C VAL A 124 -8.24 3.71 18.04
N PRO A 125 -8.49 5.04 18.07
CA PRO A 125 -9.29 5.69 17.02
C PRO A 125 -8.72 5.52 15.62
N GLU A 126 -7.41 5.65 15.42
CA GLU A 126 -6.77 5.44 14.12
C GLU A 126 -6.98 4.00 13.62
N LYS A 127 -6.80 2.99 14.48
CA LYS A 127 -7.04 1.59 14.11
C LYS A 127 -8.50 1.33 13.75
N LEU A 128 -9.46 1.94 14.45
CA LEU A 128 -10.88 1.83 14.11
C LEU A 128 -11.22 2.46 12.75
N GLU A 129 -10.61 3.58 12.41
CA GLU A 129 -10.77 4.17 11.07
C GLU A 129 -10.14 3.28 9.98
N LEU A 130 -8.97 2.68 10.23
CA LEU A 130 -8.35 1.72 9.32
C LEU A 130 -9.20 0.46 9.13
N ILE A 131 -9.88 -0.03 10.18
CA ILE A 131 -10.84 -1.14 10.07
C ILE A 131 -11.99 -0.77 9.12
N LYS A 132 -12.61 0.39 9.31
CA LYS A 132 -13.73 0.84 8.46
C LYS A 132 -13.31 0.92 6.99
N LYS A 133 -12.20 1.57 6.70
CA LYS A 133 -11.66 1.74 5.34
C LYS A 133 -11.20 0.41 4.75
N GLY A 134 -10.56 -0.43 5.55
CA GLY A 134 -10.07 -1.74 5.13
C GLY A 134 -11.20 -2.69 4.72
N ARG A 135 -12.34 -2.69 5.42
CA ARG A 135 -13.51 -3.47 5.02
C ARG A 135 -14.06 -3.06 3.65
N VAL A 136 -14.04 -1.76 3.34
CA VAL A 136 -14.47 -1.29 2.01
C VAL A 136 -13.56 -1.85 0.93
N ILE A 137 -12.25 -1.84 1.15
CA ILE A 137 -11.27 -2.38 0.19
C ILE A 137 -11.36 -3.91 0.14
N ALA A 138 -11.51 -4.60 1.27
CA ALA A 138 -11.68 -6.05 1.29
C ALA A 138 -12.88 -6.49 0.43
N ARG A 139 -14.02 -5.82 0.60
CA ARG A 139 -15.22 -6.07 -0.21
C ARG A 139 -14.97 -5.81 -1.69
N LYS A 140 -14.29 -4.70 -2.05
CA LYS A 140 -13.95 -4.37 -3.44
C LYS A 140 -13.11 -5.45 -4.09
N PHE A 141 -12.18 -6.07 -3.35
CA PHE A 141 -11.31 -7.13 -3.85
C PHE A 141 -11.83 -8.56 -3.64
N GLY A 142 -13.07 -8.71 -3.15
CA GLY A 142 -13.66 -10.03 -2.90
C GLY A 142 -12.95 -10.81 -1.78
N LEU A 143 -12.27 -10.12 -0.87
CA LEU A 143 -11.65 -10.71 0.31
C LEU A 143 -12.68 -10.85 1.44
N PRO A 144 -12.45 -11.77 2.40
CA PRO A 144 -13.28 -11.84 3.60
C PRO A 144 -13.33 -10.48 4.32
N GLU A 145 -14.53 -10.04 4.74
CA GLU A 145 -14.67 -8.81 5.52
C GLU A 145 -14.33 -8.99 7.01
N LYS A 146 -14.05 -10.23 7.43
CA LYS A 146 -13.60 -10.55 8.77
C LYS A 146 -12.25 -9.88 9.03
N VAL A 147 -12.12 -9.28 10.21
CA VAL A 147 -10.94 -8.51 10.62
C VAL A 147 -10.26 -9.22 11.79
N GLY A 148 -8.95 -9.42 11.68
CA GLY A 148 -8.10 -9.89 12.75
C GLY A 148 -7.25 -8.76 13.33
N VAL A 149 -7.27 -8.57 14.63
CA VAL A 149 -6.44 -7.58 15.34
C VAL A 149 -5.32 -8.33 16.04
N LEU A 150 -4.08 -7.99 15.70
CA LEU A 150 -2.90 -8.59 16.30
C LEU A 150 -2.46 -7.84 17.56
N SER A 151 -1.79 -8.56 18.46
CA SER A 151 -1.15 -8.01 19.64
C SER A 151 0.28 -8.50 19.82
N GLY A 152 0.99 -7.97 20.82
CA GLY A 152 2.41 -8.31 21.08
C GLY A 152 2.61 -9.60 21.88
N GLY A 153 1.59 -10.44 22.06
CA GLY A 153 1.67 -11.69 22.82
C GLY A 153 0.42 -12.51 22.74
N ARG A 154 0.41 -13.63 23.46
CA ARG A 154 -0.74 -14.51 23.67
C ARG A 154 -1.36 -14.26 25.04
N LEU A 155 -2.61 -14.67 25.25
CA LEU A 155 -3.27 -14.55 26.57
C LEU A 155 -2.47 -15.21 27.70
N GLY A 156 -1.75 -16.30 27.40
CA GLY A 156 -0.84 -16.95 28.35
C GLY A 156 0.44 -16.15 28.70
N ASP A 157 0.70 -15.04 28.00
CA ASP A 157 1.88 -14.18 28.24
C ASP A 157 1.60 -13.00 29.19
N VAL A 158 0.36 -12.88 29.70
CA VAL A 158 -0.03 -11.83 30.65
C VAL A 158 0.89 -11.82 31.87
N GLY A 159 1.39 -10.64 32.23
CA GLY A 159 2.30 -10.43 33.35
C GLY A 159 3.78 -10.65 33.00
N ARG A 160 4.14 -11.10 31.80
CA ARG A 160 5.57 -11.28 31.41
C ARG A 160 6.28 -9.94 31.19
N HIS A 161 5.58 -8.96 30.63
CA HIS A 161 6.13 -7.62 30.42
C HIS A 161 5.00 -6.59 30.23
N PRO A 162 5.10 -5.37 30.84
CA PRO A 162 4.03 -4.37 30.74
C PRO A 162 3.64 -3.98 29.31
N GLN A 163 4.59 -3.97 28.36
CA GLN A 163 4.29 -3.67 26.95
C GLN A 163 3.47 -4.78 26.27
N VAL A 164 3.66 -6.03 26.66
CA VAL A 164 2.86 -7.16 26.17
C VAL A 164 1.43 -7.00 26.67
N ASP A 165 1.25 -6.74 27.96
CA ASP A 165 -0.06 -6.55 28.58
C ASP A 165 -0.80 -5.35 27.97
N ALA A 166 -0.10 -4.23 27.78
CA ALA A 166 -0.66 -3.03 27.14
C ALA A 166 -1.09 -3.29 25.69
N SER A 167 -0.26 -3.98 24.92
CA SER A 167 -0.57 -4.32 23.52
C SER A 167 -1.79 -5.24 23.41
N MET A 168 -1.90 -6.21 24.33
CA MET A 168 -3.05 -7.13 24.35
C MET A 168 -4.33 -6.42 24.78
N ALA A 169 -4.26 -5.55 25.79
CA ALA A 169 -5.41 -4.77 26.23
C ALA A 169 -5.93 -3.82 25.14
N GLU A 170 -5.02 -3.18 24.42
CA GLU A 170 -5.37 -2.31 23.29
C GLU A 170 -5.99 -3.11 22.14
N ALA A 171 -5.39 -4.25 21.75
CA ALA A 171 -5.91 -5.10 20.69
C ALA A 171 -7.30 -5.64 21.02
N GLU A 172 -7.56 -6.05 22.26
CA GLU A 172 -8.87 -6.47 22.72
C GLU A 172 -9.90 -5.33 22.63
N LEU A 173 -9.51 -4.12 23.03
CA LEU A 173 -10.38 -2.95 22.93
C LEU A 173 -10.70 -2.60 21.46
N VAL A 174 -9.69 -2.61 20.58
CA VAL A 174 -9.88 -2.38 19.14
C VAL A 174 -10.77 -3.45 18.53
N ALA A 175 -10.54 -4.72 18.84
CA ALA A 175 -11.35 -5.82 18.34
C ALA A 175 -12.81 -5.68 18.75
N ARG A 176 -13.07 -5.37 20.02
CA ARG A 176 -14.42 -5.19 20.54
C ARG A 176 -15.16 -4.00 19.93
N LEU A 177 -14.50 -2.84 19.81
CA LEU A 177 -15.10 -1.63 19.25
C LEU A 177 -15.22 -1.69 17.72
N GLY A 178 -14.32 -2.41 17.06
CA GLY A 178 -14.26 -2.56 15.61
C GLY A 178 -15.06 -3.74 15.06
N ASP A 179 -15.78 -4.49 15.89
CA ASP A 179 -16.43 -5.75 15.50
C ASP A 179 -15.44 -6.67 14.76
N ALA A 180 -14.31 -6.95 15.42
CA ALA A 180 -13.19 -7.72 14.90
C ALA A 180 -12.80 -8.83 15.89
N GLU A 181 -11.92 -9.73 15.47
CA GLU A 181 -11.39 -10.81 16.31
C GLU A 181 -9.99 -10.43 16.83
N HIS A 182 -9.74 -10.57 18.13
CA HIS A 182 -8.39 -10.50 18.66
C HIS A 182 -7.66 -11.80 18.37
N CYS A 183 -6.63 -11.72 17.53
CA CYS A 183 -5.88 -12.88 17.03
C CYS A 183 -4.53 -13.07 17.75
N GLU A 184 -4.33 -12.40 18.88
CA GLU A 184 -3.07 -12.49 19.63
C GLU A 184 -1.87 -12.11 18.74
N ILE A 185 -0.73 -12.80 18.84
CA ILE A 185 0.45 -12.62 17.97
C ILE A 185 0.41 -13.54 16.73
N LEU A 186 -0.66 -14.34 16.58
CA LEU A 186 -0.75 -15.46 15.65
C LEU A 186 -1.21 -15.00 14.26
N ILE A 187 -0.35 -14.29 13.55
CA ILE A 187 -0.66 -13.80 12.20
C ILE A 187 -0.91 -14.95 11.22
N GLU A 188 -0.22 -16.06 11.37
CA GLU A 188 -0.37 -17.26 10.54
C GLU A 188 -1.79 -17.84 10.62
N ASP A 189 -2.42 -17.81 11.80
CA ASP A 189 -3.79 -18.28 11.99
C ASP A 189 -4.79 -17.20 11.51
N ALA A 190 -4.50 -15.93 11.79
CA ALA A 190 -5.34 -14.81 11.41
C ALA A 190 -5.56 -14.72 9.90
N VAL A 191 -4.51 -14.89 9.07
CA VAL A 191 -4.62 -14.80 7.62
C VAL A 191 -5.45 -15.92 7.00
N GLU A 192 -5.65 -17.04 7.70
CA GLU A 192 -6.48 -18.15 7.19
C GLU A 192 -7.97 -17.76 7.11
N THR A 193 -8.44 -16.93 8.00
CA THR A 193 -9.87 -16.61 8.14
C THR A 193 -10.21 -15.15 7.89
N CYS A 194 -9.26 -14.22 8.10
CA CYS A 194 -9.46 -12.78 8.01
C CYS A 194 -8.92 -12.23 6.68
N GLY A 195 -9.69 -11.37 6.05
CA GLY A 195 -9.24 -10.65 4.85
C GLY A 195 -8.57 -9.31 5.16
N LEU A 196 -8.68 -8.84 6.40
CA LEU A 196 -8.02 -7.63 6.90
C LEU A 196 -7.34 -7.91 8.23
N ILE A 197 -6.05 -7.62 8.30
CA ILE A 197 -5.22 -7.77 9.50
C ILE A 197 -4.80 -6.39 9.99
N ILE A 198 -5.07 -6.12 11.27
CA ILE A 198 -4.63 -4.92 11.96
C ILE A 198 -3.38 -5.25 12.78
N ALA A 199 -2.24 -4.70 12.39
CA ALA A 199 -1.00 -4.83 13.15
C ALA A 199 -1.04 -3.98 14.44
N PRO A 200 -0.23 -4.31 15.46
CA PRO A 200 -0.15 -3.54 16.70
C PRO A 200 0.15 -2.05 16.48
N ASP A 201 0.98 -1.75 15.50
CA ASP A 201 1.38 -0.40 15.07
C ASP A 201 2.00 -0.46 13.68
N GLY A 202 2.30 0.72 13.10
CA GLY A 202 2.87 0.82 11.76
C GLY A 202 4.31 0.30 11.65
N ILE A 203 5.08 0.24 12.75
CA ILE A 203 6.43 -0.37 12.75
C ILE A 203 6.28 -1.87 12.59
N SER A 204 5.45 -2.49 13.43
CA SER A 204 5.16 -3.94 13.38
C SER A 204 4.61 -4.35 12.02
N GLY A 205 3.62 -3.61 11.49
CA GLY A 205 3.06 -3.88 10.17
C GLY A 205 4.08 -3.73 9.04
N ASN A 206 4.98 -2.74 9.11
CA ASN A 206 6.06 -2.59 8.13
C ASN A 206 7.04 -3.77 8.17
N LEU A 207 7.39 -4.24 9.37
CA LEU A 207 8.27 -5.42 9.54
C LEU A 207 7.60 -6.69 9.01
N VAL A 208 6.31 -6.90 9.29
CA VAL A 208 5.53 -8.04 8.75
C VAL A 208 5.52 -7.98 7.22
N PHE A 209 5.18 -6.83 6.63
CA PHE A 209 5.22 -6.63 5.18
C PHE A 209 6.58 -7.00 4.60
N ARG A 210 7.66 -6.46 5.16
CA ARG A 210 9.03 -6.69 4.66
C ARG A 210 9.46 -8.14 4.79
N THR A 211 9.16 -8.76 5.94
CA THR A 211 9.49 -10.16 6.19
C THR A 211 8.76 -11.08 5.21
N LEU A 212 7.46 -10.87 5.04
CA LEU A 212 6.67 -11.68 4.11
C LEU A 212 7.16 -11.55 2.67
N THR A 213 7.34 -10.29 2.19
CA THR A 213 7.60 -10.04 0.77
C THR A 213 9.04 -10.25 0.35
N PHE A 214 10.03 -10.00 1.23
CA PHE A 214 11.45 -10.09 0.85
C PHE A 214 12.17 -11.34 1.37
N LEU A 215 11.61 -12.01 2.37
CA LEU A 215 12.21 -13.20 2.98
C LEU A 215 11.29 -14.41 2.92
N GLY A 216 9.97 -14.23 3.05
CA GLY A 216 8.99 -15.30 3.14
C GLY A 216 8.44 -15.80 1.79
N GLY A 217 8.92 -15.27 0.66
CA GLY A 217 8.45 -15.69 -0.67
C GLY A 217 7.03 -15.25 -1.03
N GLY A 218 6.42 -14.40 -0.21
CA GLY A 218 5.12 -13.80 -0.51
C GLY A 218 5.22 -12.62 -1.48
N HIS A 219 4.06 -12.10 -1.90
CA HIS A 219 3.97 -11.00 -2.85
C HIS A 219 3.30 -9.77 -2.24
N GLY A 220 3.86 -8.58 -2.54
CA GLY A 220 3.23 -7.28 -2.24
C GLY A 220 2.67 -6.66 -3.51
N TYR A 221 1.41 -6.21 -3.44
CA TYR A 221 0.73 -5.53 -4.54
C TYR A 221 0.80 -4.00 -4.42
N GLY A 222 1.34 -3.49 -3.32
CA GLY A 222 1.37 -2.08 -2.98
C GLY A 222 0.41 -1.75 -1.84
N ALA A 223 0.48 -0.50 -1.38
CA ALA A 223 -0.32 0.02 -0.28
C ALA A 223 -1.08 1.27 -0.71
N PRO A 224 -2.34 1.16 -1.16
CA PRO A 224 -3.21 2.30 -1.39
C PRO A 224 -3.28 3.22 -0.17
N VAL A 225 -3.20 4.52 -0.41
CA VAL A 225 -3.48 5.56 0.59
C VAL A 225 -4.99 5.78 0.62
N VAL A 226 -5.60 5.62 1.80
CA VAL A 226 -7.07 5.49 1.92
C VAL A 226 -7.76 6.70 2.55
N ASN A 227 -7.02 7.71 2.96
CA ASN A 227 -7.55 8.95 3.56
C ASN A 227 -7.31 10.19 2.69
N ILE A 228 -7.17 10.00 1.39
CA ILE A 228 -7.01 11.06 0.39
C ILE A 228 -8.08 10.97 -0.69
N SER A 229 -8.21 12.04 -1.49
CA SER A 229 -9.22 12.14 -2.55
C SER A 229 -8.81 11.44 -3.85
N ARG A 230 -7.53 11.22 -4.05
CA ARG A 230 -6.93 10.65 -5.26
C ARG A 230 -6.48 9.20 -5.04
N ILE A 231 -6.30 8.45 -6.11
CA ILE A 231 -5.73 7.10 -6.04
C ILE A 231 -4.20 7.21 -6.06
N PHE A 232 -3.58 6.88 -4.94
CA PHE A 232 -2.13 6.79 -4.81
C PHE A 232 -1.75 5.48 -4.15
N VAL A 233 -0.88 4.70 -4.81
CA VAL A 233 -0.37 3.42 -4.30
C VAL A 233 1.08 3.59 -3.87
N ASP A 234 1.33 3.47 -2.58
CA ASP A 234 2.69 3.43 -2.04
C ASP A 234 3.33 2.07 -2.29
N THR A 235 4.65 2.06 -2.53
CA THR A 235 5.41 0.86 -2.87
C THR A 235 6.76 0.86 -2.15
N SER A 236 7.39 -0.29 -2.03
CA SER A 236 8.79 -0.37 -1.57
C SER A 236 9.75 -0.18 -2.75
N ARG A 237 10.82 0.60 -2.59
CA ARG A 237 11.92 0.67 -3.56
C ARG A 237 12.65 -0.67 -3.74
N ALA A 238 12.57 -1.51 -2.70
CA ALA A 238 13.14 -2.86 -2.73
C ALA A 238 12.26 -3.88 -3.48
N SER A 239 11.07 -3.49 -3.96
CA SER A 239 10.23 -4.39 -4.76
C SER A 239 10.97 -4.87 -6.01
N PRO A 240 10.87 -6.17 -6.36
CA PRO A 240 11.54 -6.71 -7.54
C PRO A 240 10.93 -6.18 -8.84
N ASN A 241 9.64 -5.84 -8.84
CA ASN A 241 8.92 -5.19 -9.95
C ASN A 241 7.72 -4.39 -9.43
N TYR A 242 7.06 -3.65 -10.31
CA TYR A 242 5.93 -2.78 -9.98
C TYR A 242 4.64 -3.14 -10.74
N ALA A 243 4.62 -4.23 -11.51
CA ALA A 243 3.45 -4.63 -12.30
C ALA A 243 2.20 -4.79 -11.41
N ASN A 244 2.34 -5.48 -10.28
CA ASN A 244 1.24 -5.67 -9.33
C ASN A 244 0.70 -4.34 -8.80
N ALA A 245 1.57 -3.36 -8.52
CA ALA A 245 1.14 -2.06 -8.00
C ALA A 245 0.43 -1.21 -9.07
N LEU A 246 0.87 -1.30 -10.32
CA LEU A 246 0.20 -0.66 -11.46
C LEU A 246 -1.18 -1.28 -11.71
N LEU A 247 -1.30 -2.61 -11.68
CA LEU A 247 -2.58 -3.31 -11.79
C LEU A 247 -3.52 -2.97 -10.62
N LEU A 248 -2.98 -2.89 -9.40
CA LEU A 248 -3.76 -2.47 -8.23
C LEU A 248 -4.28 -1.04 -8.41
N ALA A 249 -3.44 -0.11 -8.86
CA ALA A 249 -3.86 1.26 -9.15
C ALA A 249 -4.95 1.32 -10.22
N ALA A 250 -4.84 0.49 -11.29
CA ALA A 250 -5.84 0.36 -12.33
C ALA A 250 -7.18 -0.16 -11.77
N SER A 251 -7.15 -1.22 -10.95
CA SER A 251 -8.37 -1.82 -10.37
C SER A 251 -9.10 -0.90 -9.39
N LEU A 252 -8.39 0.08 -8.82
CA LEU A 252 -9.01 1.07 -7.93
C LEU A 252 -9.80 2.15 -8.71
N LEU A 253 -9.58 2.28 -10.03
CA LEU A 253 -10.33 3.19 -10.91
C LEU A 253 -11.69 2.64 -11.34
N GLU A 254 -11.89 1.33 -11.27
CA GLU A 254 -13.15 0.62 -11.56
C GLU A 254 -14.10 0.70 -10.36
#